data_fb93cfb2fca3cfe0f2aa4f730f84a07d
#
_entry.id   fb93cfb2fca3cfe0f2aa4f730f84a07d
#
_cell.length_a   1.000
_cell.length_b   1.000
_cell.length_c   1.000
_cell.angle_alpha   90.00
_cell.angle_beta   90.00
_cell.angle_gamma   90.00
#
_symmetry.space_group_name_H-M   'P 1'
#
loop_
_entity.id
_entity.type
_entity.pdbx_description
1 polymer ?
#
loop_
_entity_poly.entity_id
_entity_poly.type
_entity_poly.pdbx_seq_one_letter_code
_entity_poly.pdbx_strand_id
1 'polypeptide(L)'
;MLALEPLFQHGRTLMRVVFRLAGVRLFSPVMAGASIPRAAKVVLVVMFAAAIYPALPVTWHVTPDVSLVTLGQLMFTETLIGASIGFMVTIPIVAMQLAGSIMGLQMGLGLAQVFNPEMGGNSGVIDQLMFYLAVAIFVSIGGLDLMFLALVRTFEHIPLGHMTLMATPVDVLTGLMHSAYELALRVAAPVLSI
;
A
#
# COMPACT_ATOMS: atom_id res chain seq x y z
N MET A 1 -36.32 19.75 2.04
CA MET A 1 -35.60 18.47 1.76
C MET A 1 -34.57 18.59 0.62
N LEU A 2 -34.78 19.44 -0.39
CA LEU A 2 -33.90 19.60 -1.57
C LEU A 2 -32.48 20.13 -1.28
N ALA A 3 -32.21 20.80 -0.15
CA ALA A 3 -30.91 21.38 0.16
C ALA A 3 -29.86 20.40 0.71
N LEU A 4 -30.28 19.21 1.16
CA LEU A 4 -29.38 18.22 1.76
C LEU A 4 -28.87 17.18 0.76
N GLU A 5 -29.55 16.98 -0.38
CA GLU A 5 -29.12 16.03 -1.42
C GLU A 5 -27.72 16.28 -1.97
N PRO A 6 -27.32 17.50 -2.35
CA PRO A 6 -25.97 17.74 -2.84
C PRO A 6 -24.92 17.44 -1.76
N LEU A 7 -25.22 17.71 -0.50
CA LEU A 7 -24.29 17.42 0.61
C LEU A 7 -24.05 15.91 0.76
N PHE A 8 -25.11 15.11 0.65
CA PHE A 8 -25.00 13.64 0.71
C PHE A 8 -24.26 13.06 -0.50
N GLN A 9 -24.44 13.64 -1.68
CA GLN A 9 -23.74 13.20 -2.90
C GLN A 9 -22.23 13.49 -2.79
N HIS A 10 -21.84 14.68 -2.36
CA HIS A 10 -20.44 15.04 -2.12
C HIS A 10 -19.81 14.16 -1.03
N GLY A 11 -20.53 13.88 0.05
CA GLY A 11 -20.08 13.01 1.12
C GLY A 11 -19.80 11.58 0.64
N ARG A 12 -20.66 11.01 -0.20
CA ARG A 12 -20.49 9.65 -0.75
C ARG A 12 -19.25 9.56 -1.66
N THR A 13 -19.03 10.55 -2.52
CA THR A 13 -17.86 10.59 -3.39
C THR A 13 -16.57 10.74 -2.59
N LEU A 14 -16.54 11.66 -1.63
CA LEU A 14 -15.41 11.83 -0.72
C LEU A 14 -15.10 10.53 0.04
N MET A 15 -16.12 9.83 0.50
CA MET A 15 -15.98 8.57 1.23
C MET A 15 -15.30 7.49 0.38
N ARG A 16 -15.63 7.36 -0.91
CA ARG A 16 -14.97 6.44 -1.85
C ARG A 16 -13.48 6.79 -2.03
N VAL A 17 -13.16 8.07 -2.18
CA VAL A 17 -11.76 8.53 -2.27
C VAL A 17 -11.00 8.18 -0.98
N VAL A 18 -11.61 8.39 0.18
CA VAL A 18 -11.05 8.00 1.49
C VAL A 18 -10.79 6.50 1.56
N PHE A 19 -11.71 5.64 1.10
CA PHE A 19 -11.55 4.20 1.13
C PHE A 19 -10.43 3.73 0.19
N ARG A 20 -10.28 4.32 -1.01
CA ARG A 20 -9.16 4.01 -1.92
C ARG A 20 -7.82 4.40 -1.31
N LEU A 21 -7.71 5.57 -0.69
CA LEU A 21 -6.52 6.01 0.03
C LEU A 21 -6.24 5.15 1.27
N ALA A 22 -7.28 4.75 2.00
CA ALA A 22 -7.14 3.83 3.13
C ALA A 22 -6.58 2.48 2.70
N GLY A 23 -6.98 1.98 1.51
CA GLY A 23 -6.42 0.77 0.90
C GLY A 23 -4.92 0.88 0.65
N VAL A 24 -4.45 1.97 0.04
CA VAL A 24 -3.00 2.21 -0.18
C VAL A 24 -2.24 2.17 1.15
N ARG A 25 -2.80 2.76 2.19
CA ARG A 25 -2.18 2.79 3.52
C ARG A 25 -2.00 1.41 4.14
N LEU A 26 -2.89 0.46 3.88
CA LEU A 26 -2.84 -0.88 4.48
C LEU A 26 -1.51 -1.59 4.20
N PHE A 27 -0.97 -1.40 3.01
CA PHE A 27 0.26 -2.05 2.56
C PHE A 27 1.45 -1.09 2.41
N SER A 28 1.27 0.23 2.50
CA SER A 28 2.40 1.16 2.38
C SER A 28 3.37 1.01 3.55
N PRO A 29 4.64 0.58 3.33
CA PRO A 29 5.59 0.35 4.39
C PRO A 29 5.98 1.64 5.12
N VAL A 30 5.95 2.78 4.43
CA VAL A 30 6.24 4.10 5.01
C VAL A 30 5.15 4.50 5.99
N MET A 31 3.89 4.17 5.68
CA MET A 31 2.74 4.51 6.52
C MET A 31 2.38 3.42 7.55
N ALA A 32 2.88 2.19 7.38
CA ALA A 32 2.65 1.09 8.30
C ALA A 32 3.45 1.23 9.60
N GLY A 33 4.55 1.99 9.60
CA GLY A 33 5.44 2.16 10.76
C GLY A 33 4.69 2.44 12.07
N ALA A 34 5.09 1.72 13.14
CA ALA A 34 4.47 1.83 14.47
C ALA A 34 4.64 3.22 15.11
N SER A 35 5.63 4.00 14.65
CA SER A 35 6.00 5.30 15.21
C SER A 35 4.96 6.41 15.00
N ILE A 36 4.03 6.25 14.06
CA ILE A 36 3.00 7.25 13.78
C ILE A 36 1.70 6.88 14.50
N PRO A 37 1.12 7.76 15.34
CA PRO A 37 -0.16 7.52 16.01
C PRO A 37 -1.27 7.20 15.02
N ARG A 38 -2.18 6.28 15.40
CA ARG A 38 -3.30 5.88 14.53
C ARG A 38 -4.15 7.06 14.08
N ALA A 39 -4.40 8.01 15.00
CA ALA A 39 -5.15 9.23 14.70
C ALA A 39 -4.49 10.08 13.61
N ALA A 40 -3.16 10.29 13.67
CA ALA A 40 -2.43 11.04 12.66
C ALA A 40 -2.51 10.36 11.26
N LYS A 41 -2.48 9.05 11.22
CA LYS A 41 -2.65 8.28 9.99
C LYS A 41 -4.04 8.47 9.35
N VAL A 42 -5.08 8.51 10.16
CA VAL A 42 -6.45 8.76 9.68
C VAL A 42 -6.59 10.19 9.18
N VAL A 43 -6.08 11.16 9.93
CA VAL A 43 -6.09 12.56 9.52
C VAL A 43 -5.38 12.77 8.20
N LEU A 44 -4.20 12.15 8.01
CA LEU A 44 -3.47 12.21 6.73
C LEU A 44 -4.31 11.68 5.56
N VAL A 45 -4.93 10.51 5.71
CA VAL A 45 -5.79 9.93 4.67
C VAL A 45 -6.94 10.88 4.31
N VAL A 46 -7.59 11.46 5.31
CA VAL A 46 -8.70 12.40 5.10
C VAL A 46 -8.22 13.71 4.45
N MET A 47 -7.07 14.24 4.87
CA MET A 47 -6.49 15.45 4.27
C MET A 47 -6.12 15.22 2.80
N PHE A 48 -5.48 14.10 2.47
CA PHE A 48 -5.17 13.76 1.07
C PHE A 48 -6.44 13.53 0.25
N ALA A 49 -7.46 12.88 0.82
CA ALA A 49 -8.75 12.73 0.15
C ALA A 49 -9.40 14.08 -0.16
N ALA A 50 -9.37 15.01 0.80
CA ALA A 50 -9.89 16.37 0.63
C ALA A 50 -9.09 17.18 -0.41
N ALA A 51 -7.77 16.95 -0.52
CA ALA A 51 -6.93 17.61 -1.51
C ALA A 51 -7.16 17.06 -2.94
N ILE A 52 -7.40 15.75 -3.07
CA ILE A 52 -7.66 15.11 -4.38
C ILE A 52 -9.09 15.37 -4.85
N TYR A 53 -10.04 15.47 -3.92
CA TYR A 53 -11.46 15.61 -4.23
C TYR A 53 -11.80 16.72 -5.24
N PRO A 54 -11.29 17.97 -5.12
CA PRO A 54 -11.60 19.04 -6.09
C PRO A 54 -10.99 18.83 -7.46
N ALA A 55 -9.97 17.97 -7.59
CA ALA A 55 -9.34 17.64 -8.87
C ALA A 55 -10.12 16.59 -9.67
N LEU A 56 -11.12 15.95 -9.06
CA LEU A 56 -11.94 14.92 -9.70
C LEU A 56 -13.01 15.57 -10.61
N PRO A 57 -13.29 15.00 -11.80
CA PRO A 57 -14.33 15.49 -12.70
C PRO A 57 -15.71 15.50 -12.03
N VAL A 58 -16.44 16.57 -12.21
CA VAL A 58 -17.80 16.77 -11.63
C VAL A 58 -18.81 15.70 -12.10
N THR A 59 -18.55 15.08 -13.25
CA THR A 59 -19.39 14.01 -13.83
C THR A 59 -19.43 12.71 -13.04
N TRP A 60 -18.56 12.55 -12.03
CA TRP A 60 -18.47 11.34 -11.18
C TRP A 60 -19.37 11.43 -9.95
N HIS A 61 -20.22 12.44 -9.89
CA HIS A 61 -21.24 12.54 -8.86
C HIS A 61 -22.38 11.56 -9.19
N VAL A 62 -22.42 10.47 -8.43
CA VAL A 62 -23.16 9.26 -8.76
C VAL A 62 -24.58 9.25 -8.22
N THR A 63 -25.42 8.66 -9.05
CA THR A 63 -26.71 7.99 -8.84
C THR A 63 -27.30 8.00 -7.43
N PRO A 64 -28.54 8.47 -7.30
CA PRO A 64 -29.18 8.79 -6.02
C PRO A 64 -29.53 7.60 -5.15
N ASP A 65 -29.83 6.43 -5.72
CA ASP A 65 -30.39 5.30 -4.96
C ASP A 65 -29.50 4.07 -4.99
N VAL A 66 -28.49 4.07 -4.11
CA VAL A 66 -27.66 2.88 -3.89
C VAL A 66 -28.04 2.26 -2.55
N SER A 67 -28.44 0.98 -2.58
CA SER A 67 -28.67 0.16 -1.38
C SER A 67 -27.43 0.19 -0.48
N LEU A 68 -27.61 0.09 0.84
CA LEU A 68 -26.50 0.00 1.81
C LEU A 68 -25.53 -1.15 1.48
N VAL A 69 -26.04 -2.26 0.96
CA VAL A 69 -25.25 -3.41 0.53
C VAL A 69 -24.35 -3.02 -0.65
N THR A 70 -24.91 -2.35 -1.66
CA THR A 70 -24.16 -1.89 -2.84
C THR A 70 -23.13 -0.84 -2.45
N LEU A 71 -23.45 0.05 -1.51
CA LEU A 71 -22.49 1.02 -0.98
C LEU A 71 -21.29 0.31 -0.32
N GLY A 72 -21.55 -0.72 0.50
CA GLY A 72 -20.51 -1.54 1.12
C GLY A 72 -19.62 -2.25 0.09
N GLN A 73 -20.22 -2.80 -0.97
CA GLN A 73 -19.46 -3.41 -2.07
C GLN A 73 -18.57 -2.40 -2.79
N LEU A 74 -19.09 -1.20 -3.08
CA LEU A 74 -18.32 -0.13 -3.70
C LEU A 74 -17.14 0.32 -2.84
N MET A 75 -17.33 0.48 -1.53
CA MET A 75 -16.25 0.82 -0.60
C MET A 75 -15.19 -0.27 -0.52
N PHE A 76 -15.61 -1.53 -0.53
CA PHE A 76 -14.70 -2.67 -0.54
C PHE A 76 -13.85 -2.71 -1.82
N THR A 77 -14.47 -2.52 -2.99
CA THR A 77 -13.75 -2.48 -4.27
C THR A 77 -12.77 -1.32 -4.34
N GLU A 78 -13.14 -0.13 -3.86
CA GLU A 78 -12.24 1.02 -3.78
C GLU A 78 -11.04 0.74 -2.88
N THR A 79 -11.27 0.08 -1.74
CA THR A 79 -10.19 -0.35 -0.84
C THR A 79 -9.27 -1.35 -1.50
N LEU A 80 -9.78 -2.30 -2.26
CA LEU A 80 -8.97 -3.28 -3.00
C LEU A 80 -8.09 -2.61 -4.07
N ILE A 81 -8.63 -1.64 -4.82
CA ILE A 81 -7.85 -0.89 -5.80
C ILE A 81 -6.70 -0.15 -5.11
N GLY A 82 -6.97 0.55 -4.01
CA GLY A 82 -5.94 1.21 -3.23
C GLY A 82 -4.92 0.23 -2.65
N ALA A 83 -5.40 -0.87 -2.09
CA ALA A 83 -4.56 -1.92 -1.52
C ALA A 83 -3.60 -2.53 -2.55
N SER A 84 -4.04 -2.72 -3.80
CA SER A 84 -3.18 -3.24 -4.87
C SER A 84 -2.00 -2.31 -5.17
N ILE A 85 -2.22 -1.00 -5.20
CA ILE A 85 -1.15 -0.01 -5.38
C ILE A 85 -0.15 -0.06 -4.21
N GLY A 86 -0.66 -0.02 -2.98
CA GLY A 86 0.18 -0.12 -1.78
C GLY A 86 0.98 -1.42 -1.74
N PHE A 87 0.37 -2.53 -2.15
CA PHE A 87 1.01 -3.83 -2.21
C PHE A 87 2.14 -3.86 -3.24
N MET A 88 1.93 -3.31 -4.46
CA MET A 88 2.97 -3.21 -5.48
C MET A 88 4.20 -2.46 -5.00
N VAL A 89 4.00 -1.37 -4.25
CA VAL A 89 5.10 -0.59 -3.65
C VAL A 89 5.82 -1.38 -2.55
N THR A 90 5.10 -2.21 -1.82
CA THR A 90 5.66 -2.98 -0.70
C THR A 90 6.54 -4.13 -1.16
N ILE A 91 6.24 -4.77 -2.29
CA ILE A 91 6.94 -5.95 -2.79
C ILE A 91 8.47 -5.76 -2.86
N PRO A 92 9.04 -4.74 -3.52
CA PRO A 92 10.49 -4.57 -3.59
C PRO A 92 11.13 -4.31 -2.22
N ILE A 93 10.43 -3.65 -1.31
CA ILE A 93 10.94 -3.37 0.04
C ILE A 93 10.99 -4.67 0.87
N VAL A 94 9.94 -5.49 0.80
CA VAL A 94 9.90 -6.80 1.45
C VAL A 94 10.93 -7.74 0.84
N ALA A 95 11.18 -7.67 -0.47
CA ALA A 95 12.23 -8.45 -1.13
C ALA A 95 13.61 -8.13 -0.55
N MET A 96 13.91 -6.86 -0.32
CA MET A 96 15.19 -6.43 0.32
C MET A 96 15.27 -6.90 1.78
N GLN A 97 14.17 -6.86 2.51
CA GLN A 97 14.10 -7.39 3.87
C GLN A 97 14.34 -8.90 3.90
N LEU A 98 13.74 -9.63 2.96
CA LEU A 98 13.95 -11.07 2.82
C LEU A 98 15.42 -11.40 2.50
N ALA A 99 16.05 -10.63 1.61
CA ALA A 99 17.49 -10.76 1.33
C ALA A 99 18.33 -10.58 2.62
N GLY A 100 17.98 -9.58 3.43
CA GLY A 100 18.61 -9.36 4.73
C GLY A 100 18.46 -10.54 5.68
N SER A 101 17.27 -11.14 5.74
CA SER A 101 17.02 -12.35 6.55
C SER A 101 17.89 -13.52 6.09
N ILE A 102 17.98 -13.77 4.79
CA ILE A 102 18.82 -14.84 4.22
C ILE A 102 20.30 -14.60 4.59
N MET A 103 20.79 -13.37 4.40
CA MET A 103 22.16 -13.02 4.78
C MET A 103 22.40 -13.20 6.27
N GLY A 104 21.48 -12.76 7.13
CA GLY A 104 21.59 -12.90 8.58
C GLY A 104 21.65 -14.35 9.05
N LEU A 105 20.89 -15.24 8.42
CA LEU A 105 20.96 -16.67 8.69
C LEU A 105 22.31 -17.28 8.27
N GLN A 106 22.82 -16.93 7.11
CA GLN A 106 24.12 -17.41 6.60
C GLN A 106 25.29 -16.98 7.48
N MET A 107 25.25 -15.75 7.99
CA MET A 107 26.25 -15.22 8.92
C MET A 107 26.15 -15.78 10.33
N GLY A 108 25.20 -16.68 10.58
CA GLY A 108 24.99 -17.30 11.92
C GLY A 108 24.36 -16.36 12.95
N LEU A 109 23.99 -15.13 12.59
CA LEU A 109 23.35 -14.19 13.51
C LEU A 109 21.98 -14.66 13.97
N GLY A 110 21.32 -15.51 13.20
CA GLY A 110 20.05 -16.16 13.60
C GLY A 110 20.17 -17.11 14.79
N LEU A 111 21.35 -17.67 15.04
CA LEU A 111 21.58 -18.54 16.20
C LEU A 111 21.48 -17.75 17.52
N ALA A 112 21.89 -16.49 17.54
CA ALA A 112 21.79 -15.63 18.73
C ALA A 112 20.32 -15.44 19.17
N GLN A 113 19.37 -15.40 18.23
CA GLN A 113 17.94 -15.29 18.54
C GLN A 113 17.36 -16.59 19.14
N VAL A 114 17.88 -17.73 18.74
CA VAL A 114 17.50 -19.04 19.30
C VAL A 114 17.93 -19.17 20.76
N PHE A 115 19.14 -18.66 21.10
CA PHE A 115 19.69 -18.75 22.45
C PHE A 115 19.14 -17.68 23.40
N ASN A 116 18.68 -16.54 22.89
CA ASN A 116 18.16 -15.47 23.73
C ASN A 116 16.92 -14.79 23.10
N PRO A 117 15.74 -15.42 23.17
CA PRO A 117 14.51 -14.90 22.57
C PRO A 117 14.00 -13.61 23.23
N GLU A 118 14.49 -13.29 24.44
CA GLU A 118 14.09 -12.05 25.15
C GLU A 118 14.80 -10.79 24.62
N MET A 119 15.90 -10.95 23.90
CA MET A 119 16.72 -9.82 23.44
C MET A 119 16.21 -9.09 22.19
N GLY A 120 15.10 -9.44 21.65
CA GLY A 120 14.69 -8.62 20.57
C GLY A 120 13.55 -9.09 19.71
N GLY A 121 12.90 -8.24 19.05
CA GLY A 121 11.81 -8.48 18.15
C GLY A 121 12.14 -9.53 17.06
N ASN A 122 11.10 -10.03 16.43
CA ASN A 122 11.11 -11.09 15.40
C ASN A 122 11.96 -10.79 14.14
N SER A 123 12.72 -9.70 14.12
CA SER A 123 13.50 -9.27 12.95
C SER A 123 14.99 -9.25 13.29
N GLY A 124 15.81 -9.88 12.46
CA GLY A 124 17.27 -9.80 12.56
C GLY A 124 17.79 -8.40 12.28
N VAL A 125 18.98 -8.09 12.78
CA VAL A 125 19.60 -6.76 12.59
C VAL A 125 19.84 -6.46 11.10
N ILE A 126 20.19 -7.48 10.32
CA ILE A 126 20.49 -7.32 8.88
C ILE A 126 19.20 -7.09 8.07
N ASP A 127 18.15 -7.82 8.35
CA ASP A 127 16.88 -7.63 7.63
C ASP A 127 16.26 -6.26 7.94
N GLN A 128 16.37 -5.79 9.18
CA GLN A 128 15.93 -4.47 9.57
C GLN A 128 16.76 -3.37 8.88
N LEU A 129 18.08 -3.54 8.78
CA LEU A 129 18.96 -2.63 8.07
C LEU A 129 18.60 -2.59 6.58
N MET A 130 18.38 -3.74 5.94
CA MET A 130 17.96 -3.83 4.54
C MET A 130 16.59 -3.19 4.30
N PHE A 131 15.67 -3.36 5.24
CA PHE A 131 14.37 -2.68 5.18
C PHE A 131 14.53 -1.16 5.18
N TYR A 132 15.29 -0.59 6.13
CA TYR A 132 15.49 0.86 6.19
C TYR A 132 16.25 1.40 4.98
N LEU A 133 17.22 0.65 4.47
CA LEU A 133 17.94 1.00 3.25
C LEU A 133 16.99 1.05 2.05
N ALA A 134 16.13 0.04 1.89
CA ALA A 134 15.14 -0.01 0.82
C ALA A 134 14.15 1.16 0.91
N VAL A 135 13.67 1.48 2.11
CA VAL A 135 12.79 2.63 2.33
C VAL A 135 13.51 3.94 2.02
N ALA A 136 14.77 4.10 2.43
CA ALA A 136 15.56 5.30 2.14
C ALA A 136 15.77 5.49 0.64
N ILE A 137 16.11 4.43 -0.09
CA ILE A 137 16.22 4.45 -1.56
C ILE A 137 14.88 4.81 -2.18
N PHE A 138 13.79 4.17 -1.76
CA PHE A 138 12.44 4.43 -2.28
C PHE A 138 12.06 5.91 -2.14
N VAL A 139 12.31 6.51 -0.97
CA VAL A 139 12.05 7.93 -0.75
C VAL A 139 12.97 8.81 -1.61
N SER A 140 14.26 8.46 -1.70
CA SER A 140 15.24 9.24 -2.45
C SER A 140 14.98 9.32 -3.95
N ILE A 141 14.40 8.28 -4.54
CA ILE A 141 14.01 8.26 -5.96
C ILE A 141 12.63 8.90 -6.22
N GLY A 142 12.01 9.52 -5.21
CA GLY A 142 10.68 10.10 -5.34
C GLY A 142 9.55 9.07 -5.37
N GLY A 143 9.75 7.89 -4.77
CA GLY A 143 8.80 6.79 -4.78
C GLY A 143 7.45 7.16 -4.15
N LEU A 144 7.43 8.06 -3.16
CA LEU A 144 6.19 8.59 -2.59
C LEU A 144 5.38 9.37 -3.64
N ASP A 145 6.06 10.25 -4.40
CA ASP A 145 5.41 11.06 -5.42
C ASP A 145 4.84 10.18 -6.53
N LEU A 146 5.60 9.16 -6.96
CA LEU A 146 5.15 8.17 -7.94
C LEU A 146 3.96 7.37 -7.44
N MET A 147 3.93 6.99 -6.17
CA MET A 147 2.81 6.27 -5.55
C MET A 147 1.53 7.15 -5.55
N PHE A 148 1.66 8.44 -5.18
CA PHE A 148 0.54 9.37 -5.22
C PHE A 148 0.09 9.66 -6.66
N LEU A 149 1.01 9.82 -7.59
CA LEU A 149 0.68 10.00 -9.01
C LEU A 149 -0.05 8.78 -9.58
N ALA A 150 0.42 7.57 -9.26
CA ALA A 150 -0.26 6.33 -9.64
C ALA A 150 -1.68 6.29 -9.09
N LEU A 151 -1.86 6.67 -7.81
CA LEU A 151 -3.18 6.74 -7.20
C LEU A 151 -4.11 7.72 -7.93
N VAL A 152 -3.65 8.93 -8.22
CA VAL A 152 -4.45 9.94 -8.96
C VAL A 152 -4.83 9.41 -10.34
N ARG A 153 -3.87 8.83 -11.07
CA ARG A 153 -4.13 8.23 -12.39
C ARG A 153 -5.12 7.06 -12.35
N THR A 154 -5.20 6.32 -11.24
CA THR A 154 -6.23 5.27 -11.14
C THR A 154 -7.63 5.83 -11.13
N PHE A 155 -7.86 7.05 -10.66
CA PHE A 155 -9.16 7.69 -10.78
C PHE A 155 -9.52 8.00 -12.24
N GLU A 156 -8.54 8.31 -13.10
CA GLU A 156 -8.76 8.57 -14.53
C GLU A 156 -9.09 7.29 -15.31
N HIS A 157 -8.43 6.16 -14.99
CA HIS A 157 -8.58 4.91 -15.72
C HIS A 157 -9.70 4.02 -15.15
N ILE A 158 -9.94 4.08 -13.85
CA ILE A 158 -10.96 3.31 -13.14
C ILE A 158 -11.86 4.29 -12.41
N PRO A 159 -12.93 4.77 -13.06
CA PRO A 159 -13.90 5.68 -12.44
C PRO A 159 -14.51 5.07 -11.19
N LEU A 160 -14.87 5.94 -10.24
CA LEU A 160 -15.46 5.52 -8.97
C LEU A 160 -16.70 4.65 -9.19
N GLY A 161 -16.69 3.44 -8.62
CA GLY A 161 -17.82 2.51 -8.70
C GLY A 161 -17.85 1.59 -9.93
N HIS A 162 -16.87 1.67 -10.83
CA HIS A 162 -16.72 0.77 -11.95
C HIS A 162 -15.56 -0.20 -11.72
N MET A 163 -15.83 -1.36 -11.16
CA MET A 163 -14.85 -2.44 -11.11
C MET A 163 -15.31 -3.60 -11.99
N THR A 164 -14.67 -3.77 -13.12
CA THR A 164 -14.62 -5.06 -13.80
C THR A 164 -13.47 -5.85 -13.21
N LEU A 165 -13.77 -6.87 -12.42
CA LEU A 165 -12.80 -7.88 -11.99
C LEU A 165 -12.32 -8.63 -13.25
N MET A 166 -11.38 -8.05 -13.98
CA MET A 166 -10.70 -8.77 -15.05
C MET A 166 -9.67 -9.73 -14.43
N ALA A 167 -9.51 -10.90 -15.02
CA ALA A 167 -8.62 -11.98 -14.58
C ALA A 167 -7.13 -11.61 -14.49
N THR A 168 -6.75 -10.46 -15.00
CA THR A 168 -5.40 -9.89 -15.06
C THR A 168 -4.70 -9.60 -13.72
N PRO A 169 -5.38 -9.33 -12.58
CA PRO A 169 -4.67 -9.01 -11.34
C PRO A 169 -3.81 -10.14 -10.79
N VAL A 170 -4.22 -11.40 -11.00
CA VAL A 170 -3.51 -12.57 -10.45
C VAL A 170 -2.20 -12.80 -11.19
N ASP A 171 -2.17 -12.68 -12.52
CA ASP A 171 -0.96 -12.87 -13.32
C ASP A 171 0.07 -11.76 -13.03
N VAL A 172 -0.39 -10.52 -12.89
CA VAL A 172 0.48 -9.40 -12.48
C VAL A 172 1.03 -9.62 -11.08
N LEU A 173 0.19 -10.06 -10.15
CA LEU A 173 0.59 -10.32 -8.77
C LEU A 173 1.64 -11.44 -8.70
N THR A 174 1.41 -12.56 -9.39
CA THR A 174 2.35 -13.69 -9.43
C THR A 174 3.67 -13.30 -10.08
N GLY A 175 3.64 -12.53 -11.17
CA GLY A 175 4.84 -11.98 -11.81
C GLY A 175 5.64 -11.06 -10.90
N LEU A 176 4.96 -10.17 -10.16
CA LEU A 176 5.60 -9.28 -9.19
C LEU A 176 6.21 -10.06 -8.02
N MET A 177 5.51 -11.07 -7.49
CA MET A 177 6.05 -11.92 -6.42
C MET A 177 7.29 -12.69 -6.89
N HIS A 178 7.27 -13.23 -8.11
CA HIS A 178 8.41 -13.90 -8.70
C HIS A 178 9.62 -12.96 -8.84
N SER A 179 9.40 -11.77 -9.39
CA SER A 179 10.44 -10.74 -9.52
C SER A 179 11.00 -10.30 -8.17
N ALA A 180 10.15 -10.19 -7.15
CA ALA A 180 10.57 -9.84 -5.79
C ALA A 180 11.46 -10.92 -5.17
N TYR A 181 11.10 -12.19 -5.36
CA TYR A 181 11.90 -13.32 -4.89
C TYR A 181 13.25 -13.40 -5.61
N GLU A 182 13.26 -13.22 -6.94
CA GLU A 182 14.49 -13.17 -7.73
C GLU A 182 15.41 -12.03 -7.27
N LEU A 183 14.85 -10.84 -7.02
CA LEU A 183 15.60 -9.71 -6.50
C LEU A 183 16.22 -10.02 -5.12
N ALA A 184 15.46 -10.63 -4.23
CA ALA A 184 15.95 -11.01 -2.90
C ALA A 184 17.12 -11.98 -2.99
N LEU A 185 17.05 -13.00 -3.86
CA LEU A 185 18.14 -13.95 -4.09
C LEU A 185 19.36 -13.28 -4.71
N ARG A 186 19.19 -12.38 -5.67
CA ARG A 186 20.30 -11.64 -6.31
C ARG A 186 21.05 -10.76 -5.30
N VAL A 187 20.32 -10.09 -4.41
CA VAL A 187 20.92 -9.25 -3.36
C VAL A 187 21.66 -10.10 -2.32
N ALA A 188 21.14 -11.28 -2.00
CA ALA A 188 21.79 -12.20 -1.06
C ALA A 188 22.93 -13.01 -1.68
N ALA A 189 22.99 -13.12 -3.02
CA ALA A 189 23.95 -13.97 -3.74
C ALA A 189 25.43 -13.78 -3.33
N PRO A 190 25.97 -12.56 -3.10
CA PRO A 190 27.34 -12.39 -2.68
C PRO A 190 27.66 -13.09 -1.35
N VAL A 191 26.70 -13.14 -0.44
CA VAL A 191 26.84 -13.81 0.87
C VAL A 191 26.64 -15.33 0.75
N LEU A 192 25.75 -15.76 -0.18
CA LEU A 192 25.50 -17.17 -0.44
C LEU A 192 26.69 -17.89 -1.13
N SER A 193 27.58 -17.13 -1.77
CA SER A 193 28.73 -17.66 -2.49
C SER A 193 30.00 -17.85 -1.65
N ILE A 194 29.96 -17.44 -0.38
CA ILE A 194 31.03 -17.57 0.61
C ILE A 194 30.82 -18.81 1.46
#